data_994a79b71aea3b2f4347092367bdbb48
#
_entry.id   994a79b71aea3b2f4347092367bdbb48
#
_cell.length_a   1.000
_cell.length_b   1.000
_cell.length_c   1.000
_cell.angle_alpha   90.00
_cell.angle_beta   90.00
_cell.angle_gamma   90.00
#
_symmetry.space_group_name_H-M   'P 1'
#
loop_
_entity.id
_entity.type
_entity.pdbx_description
1 polymer ?
#
loop_
_entity_poly.entity_id
_entity_poly.type
_entity_poly.pdbx_seq_one_letter_code
_entity_poly.pdbx_strand_id
1 'polypeptide(L)'
;MSALPATSRALRLGPLTFGLPAVQAALSGYSDLAMRTVARAHGAPYALNEVVLDEHVLQKGKLRRRILAVPEHDHPVGGQLMGSEPATFGRAARELVDAGYDVVDVNFGCPVASVLGRRRGGWLLQDPDTALAIVDAVLQAVAGDVPVTVQMRRGTDDSAEAEARFWTILEGAIARGTTAATVHPRSVTQKYVGPSRWPFLARVKRHVGAFPILGSGDLFSPFDVVAMLRETGVDGVTVARGCIGNPFVFAQVAALLAGRPALRPTAAMQRAALLQHWAVAVPYHGDERRALPHVRMHAIKYGQYHREPVWARDRLVTMRGPELFVPLVEEVFADRFDDGVARELRPEDAVVPALQSCTE
;
A
#
# COMPACT_ATOMS: atom_id res chain seq x y z
N MET A 1 -11.24 -27.45 -11.61
CA MET A 1 -10.41 -26.32 -11.13
C MET A 1 -9.17 -26.28 -12.01
N SER A 2 -9.07 -25.31 -12.93
CA SER A 2 -7.89 -25.15 -13.81
C SER A 2 -6.69 -24.80 -12.97
N ALA A 3 -5.60 -25.58 -13.12
CA ALA A 3 -4.33 -25.31 -12.46
C ALA A 3 -3.86 -23.88 -12.78
N LEU A 4 -3.30 -23.20 -11.78
CA LEU A 4 -2.56 -21.95 -12.00
C LEU A 4 -1.52 -22.18 -13.10
N PRO A 5 -1.36 -21.28 -14.07
CA PRO A 5 -0.20 -21.36 -14.93
C PRO A 5 1.04 -21.30 -14.03
N ALA A 6 1.90 -22.31 -14.16
CA ALA A 6 3.07 -22.55 -13.31
C ALA A 6 4.20 -21.57 -13.62
N THR A 7 3.94 -20.29 -13.46
CA THR A 7 4.97 -19.24 -13.26
C THR A 7 4.25 -18.04 -12.66
N SER A 8 4.42 -17.79 -11.36
CA SER A 8 4.22 -16.44 -10.86
C SER A 8 5.24 -15.57 -11.62
N ARG A 9 4.75 -14.82 -12.60
CA ARG A 9 5.65 -13.88 -13.30
C ARG A 9 6.17 -12.91 -12.26
N ALA A 10 7.49 -12.84 -12.16
CA ALA A 10 8.14 -11.84 -11.34
C ALA A 10 7.63 -10.45 -11.77
N LEU A 11 7.20 -9.64 -10.81
CA LEU A 11 6.83 -8.24 -11.08
C LEU A 11 8.10 -7.47 -11.45
N ARG A 12 8.05 -6.74 -12.57
CA ARG A 12 9.15 -5.90 -13.02
C ARG A 12 8.73 -4.43 -13.02
N LEU A 13 9.56 -3.59 -12.41
CA LEU A 13 9.45 -2.12 -12.47
C LEU A 13 10.79 -1.57 -12.97
N GLY A 14 10.94 -1.42 -14.28
CA GLY A 14 12.22 -1.08 -14.88
C GLY A 14 13.31 -2.11 -14.58
N PRO A 15 14.43 -1.70 -13.96
CA PRO A 15 15.51 -2.63 -13.57
C PRO A 15 15.16 -3.50 -12.36
N LEU A 16 14.15 -3.11 -11.56
CA LEU A 16 13.77 -3.83 -10.36
C LEU A 16 12.94 -5.06 -10.71
N THR A 17 13.25 -6.19 -10.05
CA THR A 17 12.51 -7.45 -10.22
C THR A 17 12.16 -8.01 -8.85
N PHE A 18 10.88 -8.29 -8.65
CA PHE A 18 10.32 -8.80 -7.40
C PHE A 18 9.76 -10.19 -7.60
N GLY A 19 10.20 -11.15 -6.79
CA GLY A 19 9.76 -12.54 -6.87
C GLY A 19 8.29 -12.77 -6.49
N LEU A 20 7.69 -11.85 -5.74
CA LEU A 20 6.28 -11.86 -5.38
C LEU A 20 5.58 -10.67 -6.05
N PRO A 21 4.49 -10.87 -6.84
CA PRO A 21 3.76 -9.80 -7.49
C PRO A 21 2.75 -9.11 -6.54
N ALA A 22 3.10 -8.93 -5.28
CA ALA A 22 2.28 -8.25 -4.27
C ALA A 22 3.13 -7.22 -3.53
N VAL A 23 2.68 -5.98 -3.51
CA VAL A 23 3.39 -4.81 -2.99
C VAL A 23 2.58 -4.20 -1.85
N GLN A 24 3.26 -3.73 -0.79
CA GLN A 24 2.60 -2.94 0.23
C GLN A 24 2.30 -1.54 -0.33
N ALA A 25 1.03 -1.16 -0.34
CA ALA A 25 0.57 0.14 -0.82
C ALA A 25 0.99 1.29 0.10
N ALA A 26 1.06 2.49 -0.48
CA ALA A 26 1.11 3.73 0.29
C ALA A 26 -0.20 3.95 1.07
N LEU A 27 -0.09 4.15 2.36
CA LEU A 27 -1.22 4.33 3.28
C LEU A 27 -0.93 5.48 4.23
N SER A 28 -1.60 6.61 4.03
CA SER A 28 -1.48 7.77 4.92
C SER A 28 -1.82 7.39 6.36
N GLY A 29 -0.94 7.72 7.29
CA GLY A 29 -1.06 7.40 8.71
C GLY A 29 -0.73 5.95 9.08
N TYR A 30 -0.30 5.10 8.13
CA TYR A 30 -0.01 3.69 8.39
C TYR A 30 1.33 3.22 7.86
N SER A 31 1.66 3.46 6.58
CA SER A 31 2.83 2.86 5.93
C SER A 31 4.14 3.60 6.24
N ASP A 32 4.36 3.92 7.51
CA ASP A 32 5.61 4.43 8.03
C ASP A 32 6.73 3.36 8.00
N LEU A 33 7.93 3.73 8.40
CA LEU A 33 9.07 2.81 8.43
C LEU A 33 8.78 1.54 9.24
N ALA A 34 8.06 1.67 10.38
CA ALA A 34 7.80 0.53 11.25
C ALA A 34 6.88 -0.49 10.57
N MET A 35 5.79 -0.04 9.93
CA MET A 35 4.92 -0.94 9.16
C MET A 35 5.66 -1.62 8.00
N ARG A 36 6.47 -0.87 7.24
CA ARG A 36 7.23 -1.42 6.12
C ARG A 36 8.26 -2.46 6.59
N THR A 37 8.98 -2.17 7.68
CA THR A 37 9.94 -3.12 8.28
C THR A 37 9.28 -4.44 8.66
N VAL A 38 8.11 -4.37 9.33
CA VAL A 38 7.38 -5.59 9.70
C VAL A 38 6.84 -6.32 8.47
N ALA A 39 6.29 -5.62 7.49
CA ALA A 39 5.80 -6.25 6.25
C ALA A 39 6.94 -6.98 5.50
N ARG A 40 8.14 -6.39 5.44
CA ARG A 40 9.34 -7.02 4.85
C ARG A 40 9.76 -8.28 5.59
N ALA A 41 9.76 -8.24 6.92
CA ALA A 41 10.07 -9.42 7.74
C ALA A 41 9.12 -10.58 7.46
N HIS A 42 7.93 -10.30 6.91
CA HIS A 42 6.92 -11.28 6.50
C HIS A 42 6.74 -11.41 4.99
N GLY A 43 7.75 -11.03 4.21
CA GLY A 43 7.85 -11.36 2.78
C GLY A 43 7.35 -10.31 1.80
N ALA A 44 7.05 -9.08 2.23
CA ALA A 44 6.78 -7.99 1.30
C ALA A 44 8.07 -7.65 0.52
N PRO A 45 8.11 -7.85 -0.81
CA PRO A 45 9.32 -7.66 -1.59
C PRO A 45 9.61 -6.19 -1.86
N TYR A 46 8.58 -5.36 -1.81
CA TYR A 46 8.60 -3.94 -2.10
C TYR A 46 7.47 -3.24 -1.33
N ALA A 47 7.73 -2.05 -0.84
CA ALA A 47 6.77 -1.24 -0.12
C ALA A 47 6.85 0.23 -0.54
N LEU A 48 5.70 0.89 -0.52
CA LEU A 48 5.62 2.34 -0.67
C LEU A 48 5.56 3.01 0.71
N ASN A 49 6.22 4.16 0.85
CA ASN A 49 6.06 5.00 2.02
C ASN A 49 4.62 5.55 2.12
N GLU A 50 4.32 6.26 3.20
CA GLU A 50 3.11 7.08 3.26
C GLU A 50 3.09 8.07 2.09
N VAL A 51 1.89 8.38 1.57
CA VAL A 51 1.79 9.45 0.57
C VAL A 51 2.22 10.79 1.18
N VAL A 52 3.13 11.49 0.51
CA VAL A 52 3.71 12.75 0.97
C VAL A 52 3.29 13.89 0.07
N LEU A 53 3.00 15.04 0.66
CA LEU A 53 2.84 16.25 -0.14
C LEU A 53 4.21 16.71 -0.65
N ASP A 54 4.28 17.06 -1.92
CA ASP A 54 5.47 17.59 -2.57
C ASP A 54 6.05 18.81 -1.81
N GLU A 55 5.19 19.71 -1.32
CA GLU A 55 5.56 20.83 -0.46
C GLU A 55 6.28 20.39 0.83
N HIS A 56 5.85 19.29 1.46
CA HIS A 56 6.45 18.81 2.70
C HIS A 56 7.87 18.25 2.49
N VAL A 57 8.14 17.70 1.30
CA VAL A 57 9.48 17.25 0.91
C VAL A 57 10.44 18.44 0.77
N LEU A 58 9.94 19.57 0.29
CA LEU A 58 10.75 20.76 0.03
C LEU A 58 10.91 21.69 1.26
N GLN A 59 9.99 21.62 2.22
CA GLN A 59 10.03 22.45 3.43
C GLN A 59 11.10 21.93 4.41
N LYS A 60 11.91 22.85 4.95
CA LYS A 60 12.90 22.49 6.00
C LYS A 60 12.19 22.10 7.30
N GLY A 61 12.72 21.09 8.00
CA GLY A 61 12.19 20.73 9.32
C GLY A 61 12.28 19.26 9.66
N LYS A 62 11.68 18.87 10.79
CA LYS A 62 11.70 17.49 11.29
C LYS A 62 10.94 16.53 10.35
N LEU A 63 9.81 16.98 9.80
CA LEU A 63 9.00 16.16 8.89
C LEU A 63 9.80 15.80 7.64
N ARG A 64 10.42 16.77 6.97
CA ARG A 64 11.28 16.53 5.80
C ARG A 64 12.40 15.55 6.12
N ARG A 65 13.12 15.76 7.25
CA ARG A 65 14.18 14.83 7.64
C ARG A 65 13.69 13.39 7.82
N ARG A 66 12.49 13.22 8.39
CA ARG A 66 11.88 11.91 8.55
C ARG A 66 11.45 11.29 7.21
N ILE A 67 10.84 12.09 6.31
CA ILE A 67 10.46 11.64 4.96
C ILE A 67 11.70 11.18 4.19
N LEU A 68 12.79 11.95 4.23
CA LEU A 68 14.01 11.67 3.47
C LEU A 68 14.98 10.72 4.19
N ALA A 69 14.62 10.17 5.34
CA ALA A 69 15.40 9.14 6.01
C ALA A 69 15.04 7.76 5.47
N VAL A 70 15.84 7.24 4.55
CA VAL A 70 15.69 5.90 3.99
C VAL A 70 16.84 5.02 4.52
N PRO A 71 16.59 4.17 5.52
CA PRO A 71 17.61 3.28 6.04
C PRO A 71 17.86 2.10 5.08
N GLU A 72 19.10 1.57 5.10
CA GLU A 72 19.56 0.47 4.24
C GLU A 72 18.61 -0.75 4.20
N HIS A 73 18.05 -1.10 5.35
CA HIS A 73 17.15 -2.25 5.48
C HIS A 73 15.73 -2.02 4.93
N ASP A 74 15.40 -0.78 4.50
CA ASP A 74 14.08 -0.46 3.93
C ASP A 74 14.04 -0.54 2.38
N HIS A 75 15.15 -0.91 1.74
CA HIS A 75 15.19 -1.10 0.29
C HIS A 75 14.65 -2.47 -0.15
N PRO A 76 13.99 -2.52 -1.33
CA PRO A 76 13.61 -1.40 -2.19
C PRO A 76 12.35 -0.70 -1.68
N VAL A 77 12.35 0.63 -1.66
CA VAL A 77 11.23 1.46 -1.20
C VAL A 77 10.82 2.50 -2.23
N GLY A 78 9.52 2.68 -2.42
CA GLY A 78 8.97 3.73 -3.27
C GLY A 78 8.53 4.96 -2.48
N GLY A 79 8.87 6.13 -3.00
CA GLY A 79 8.40 7.41 -2.51
C GLY A 79 7.14 7.84 -3.25
N GLN A 80 5.96 7.84 -2.58
CA GLN A 80 4.74 8.31 -3.22
C GLN A 80 4.50 9.79 -2.94
N LEU A 81 4.42 10.59 -4.02
CA LEU A 81 4.17 12.03 -4.00
C LEU A 81 2.73 12.37 -4.38
N MET A 82 2.23 13.42 -3.75
CA MET A 82 0.95 14.05 -4.08
C MET A 82 1.09 15.58 -4.07
N GLY A 83 0.57 16.24 -5.08
CA GLY A 83 0.62 17.68 -5.25
C GLY A 83 -0.31 18.14 -6.37
N SER A 84 -0.13 19.38 -6.85
CA SER A 84 -0.91 19.96 -7.96
C SER A 84 -0.04 20.72 -8.96
N GLU A 85 1.18 21.12 -8.57
CA GLU A 85 2.03 21.99 -9.38
C GLU A 85 3.21 21.20 -9.99
N PRO A 86 3.31 21.10 -11.34
CA PRO A 86 4.34 20.30 -12.01
C PRO A 86 5.77 20.61 -11.54
N ALA A 87 6.14 21.89 -11.47
CA ALA A 87 7.49 22.31 -11.07
C ALA A 87 7.83 21.92 -9.62
N THR A 88 6.86 22.00 -8.69
CA THR A 88 7.03 21.59 -7.30
C THR A 88 7.16 20.08 -7.21
N PHE A 89 6.35 19.37 -7.98
CA PHE A 89 6.37 17.90 -8.05
C PHE A 89 7.73 17.37 -8.54
N GLY A 90 8.25 17.93 -9.64
CA GLY A 90 9.57 17.54 -10.17
C GLY A 90 10.70 17.76 -9.16
N ARG A 91 10.73 18.92 -8.48
CA ARG A 91 11.72 19.20 -7.43
C ARG A 91 11.62 18.21 -6.27
N ALA A 92 10.39 17.90 -5.81
CA ALA A 92 10.18 16.93 -4.74
C ALA A 92 10.59 15.52 -5.17
N ALA A 93 10.35 15.14 -6.42
CA ALA A 93 10.78 13.86 -6.97
C ALA A 93 12.32 13.73 -6.96
N ARG A 94 13.06 14.78 -7.33
CA ARG A 94 14.53 14.80 -7.26
C ARG A 94 15.03 14.59 -5.82
N GLU A 95 14.43 15.29 -4.86
CA GLU A 95 14.77 15.12 -3.44
C GLU A 95 14.54 13.70 -2.92
N LEU A 96 13.51 12.99 -3.41
CA LEU A 96 13.31 11.58 -3.05
C LEU A 96 14.41 10.68 -3.64
N VAL A 97 14.79 10.90 -4.90
CA VAL A 97 15.88 10.15 -5.55
C VAL A 97 17.21 10.39 -4.81
N ASP A 98 17.53 11.65 -4.50
CA ASP A 98 18.74 12.03 -3.77
C ASP A 98 18.77 11.45 -2.34
N ALA A 99 17.60 11.20 -1.75
CA ALA A 99 17.47 10.54 -0.46
C ALA A 99 17.58 9.01 -0.52
N GLY A 100 17.64 8.41 -1.73
CA GLY A 100 17.81 6.97 -1.91
C GLY A 100 16.53 6.19 -2.12
N TYR A 101 15.40 6.80 -2.44
CA TYR A 101 14.22 6.04 -2.85
C TYR A 101 14.44 5.31 -4.17
N ASP A 102 14.03 4.05 -4.25
CA ASP A 102 14.23 3.18 -5.42
C ASP A 102 13.19 3.38 -6.52
N VAL A 103 12.05 4.00 -6.21
CA VAL A 103 10.94 4.30 -7.13
C VAL A 103 10.32 5.62 -6.73
N VAL A 104 9.94 6.45 -7.70
CA VAL A 104 9.06 7.60 -7.49
C VAL A 104 7.67 7.26 -8.02
N ASP A 105 6.66 7.34 -7.15
CA ASP A 105 5.27 7.06 -7.49
C ASP A 105 4.39 8.32 -7.39
N VAL A 106 3.62 8.60 -8.43
CA VAL A 106 2.78 9.79 -8.54
C VAL A 106 1.34 9.44 -8.19
N ASN A 107 0.76 10.10 -7.18
CA ASN A 107 -0.60 9.82 -6.72
C ASN A 107 -1.67 10.68 -7.41
N PHE A 108 -2.44 10.06 -8.30
CA PHE A 108 -3.67 10.60 -8.91
C PHE A 108 -4.93 9.85 -8.42
N GLY A 109 -4.89 9.23 -7.24
CA GLY A 109 -5.97 8.36 -6.78
C GLY A 109 -6.65 8.74 -5.46
N CYS A 110 -6.10 9.68 -4.67
CA CYS A 110 -6.64 10.02 -3.35
C CYS A 110 -8.03 10.67 -3.45
N PRO A 111 -9.10 10.10 -2.82
CA PRO A 111 -10.47 10.61 -2.91
C PRO A 111 -10.88 11.49 -1.72
N VAL A 112 -9.95 11.87 -0.84
CA VAL A 112 -10.23 12.63 0.39
C VAL A 112 -10.65 14.06 0.05
N ALA A 113 -11.72 14.55 0.64
CA ALA A 113 -12.31 15.85 0.32
C ALA A 113 -11.33 17.04 0.48
N SER A 114 -10.52 17.04 1.54
CA SER A 114 -9.52 18.09 1.79
C SER A 114 -8.37 18.05 0.75
N VAL A 115 -8.10 16.90 0.15
CA VAL A 115 -7.14 16.75 -0.96
C VAL A 115 -7.74 17.26 -2.27
N LEU A 116 -8.96 16.82 -2.57
CA LEU A 116 -9.68 17.25 -3.78
C LEU A 116 -9.91 18.76 -3.83
N GLY A 117 -10.26 19.37 -2.69
CA GLY A 117 -10.46 20.82 -2.57
C GLY A 117 -9.20 21.66 -2.85
N ARG A 118 -8.02 21.03 -2.83
CA ARG A 118 -6.73 21.64 -3.20
C ARG A 118 -6.23 21.21 -4.58
N ARG A 119 -7.10 20.64 -5.42
CA ARG A 119 -6.80 20.14 -6.77
C ARG A 119 -5.69 19.09 -6.81
N ARG A 120 -5.62 18.20 -5.80
CA ARG A 120 -4.60 17.15 -5.64
C ARG A 120 -5.19 15.74 -5.76
N GLY A 121 -4.33 14.75 -5.95
CA GLY A 121 -4.72 13.35 -5.97
C GLY A 121 -5.76 13.04 -7.04
N GLY A 122 -6.90 12.45 -6.65
CA GLY A 122 -7.97 12.08 -7.57
C GLY A 122 -8.62 13.24 -8.33
N TRP A 123 -8.44 14.48 -7.89
CA TRP A 123 -8.91 15.67 -8.63
C TRP A 123 -8.23 15.78 -10.00
N LEU A 124 -6.96 15.42 -10.10
CA LEU A 124 -6.18 15.52 -11.34
C LEU A 124 -6.70 14.61 -12.46
N LEU A 125 -7.56 13.65 -12.15
CA LEU A 125 -8.21 12.81 -13.18
C LEU A 125 -9.22 13.58 -14.06
N GLN A 126 -9.60 14.79 -13.68
CA GLN A 126 -10.44 15.66 -14.54
C GLN A 126 -9.62 16.65 -15.37
N ASP A 127 -8.31 16.74 -15.13
CA ASP A 127 -7.39 17.67 -15.79
C ASP A 127 -6.17 16.89 -16.35
N PRO A 128 -6.35 16.19 -17.50
CA PRO A 128 -5.28 15.40 -18.12
C PRO A 128 -4.02 16.21 -18.45
N ASP A 129 -4.18 17.49 -18.85
CA ASP A 129 -3.04 18.32 -19.23
C ASP A 129 -2.13 18.58 -18.02
N THR A 130 -2.69 18.98 -16.88
CA THR A 130 -1.93 19.14 -15.63
C THR A 130 -1.38 17.81 -15.14
N ALA A 131 -2.15 16.71 -15.18
CA ALA A 131 -1.68 15.40 -14.77
C ALA A 131 -0.47 14.95 -15.59
N LEU A 132 -0.50 15.11 -16.91
CA LEU A 132 0.60 14.76 -17.79
C LEU A 132 1.79 15.72 -17.69
N ALA A 133 1.57 16.99 -17.44
CA ALA A 133 2.64 17.95 -17.14
C ALA A 133 3.38 17.57 -15.83
N ILE A 134 2.66 17.05 -14.81
CA ILE A 134 3.30 16.52 -13.59
C ILE A 134 4.17 15.30 -13.94
N VAL A 135 3.67 14.38 -14.75
CA VAL A 135 4.45 13.20 -15.19
C VAL A 135 5.71 13.65 -15.92
N ASP A 136 5.61 14.61 -16.86
CA ASP A 136 6.76 15.16 -17.58
C ASP A 136 7.80 15.76 -16.61
N ALA A 137 7.36 16.58 -15.66
CA ALA A 137 8.24 17.23 -14.70
C ALA A 137 8.95 16.21 -13.78
N VAL A 138 8.25 15.15 -13.36
CA VAL A 138 8.84 14.06 -12.56
C VAL A 138 9.86 13.28 -13.37
N LEU A 139 9.51 12.83 -14.58
CA LEU A 139 10.42 12.08 -15.44
C LEU A 139 11.69 12.89 -15.78
N GLN A 140 11.53 14.17 -16.07
CA GLN A 140 12.67 15.08 -16.31
C GLN A 140 13.57 15.20 -15.07
N ALA A 141 12.99 15.37 -13.89
CA ALA A 141 13.73 15.55 -12.64
C ALA A 141 14.44 14.27 -12.20
N VAL A 142 13.81 13.11 -12.40
CA VAL A 142 14.36 11.78 -12.08
C VAL A 142 15.45 11.37 -13.07
N ALA A 143 15.36 11.84 -14.32
CA ALA A 143 16.37 11.63 -15.37
C ALA A 143 16.76 10.16 -15.62
N GLY A 144 15.89 9.22 -15.30
CA GLY A 144 16.14 7.78 -15.48
C GLY A 144 16.89 7.09 -14.35
N ASP A 145 17.25 7.80 -13.28
CA ASP A 145 17.97 7.24 -12.13
C ASP A 145 17.17 6.13 -11.43
N VAL A 146 15.83 6.31 -11.34
CA VAL A 146 14.91 5.32 -10.77
C VAL A 146 13.61 5.20 -11.60
N PRO A 147 12.86 4.08 -11.51
CA PRO A 147 11.55 3.94 -12.12
C PRO A 147 10.56 5.01 -11.63
N VAL A 148 9.74 5.54 -12.55
CA VAL A 148 8.60 6.40 -12.24
C VAL A 148 7.32 5.63 -12.51
N THR A 149 6.44 5.58 -11.51
CA THR A 149 5.13 4.93 -11.59
C THR A 149 4.01 5.93 -11.31
N VAL A 150 2.79 5.60 -11.73
CA VAL A 150 1.60 6.41 -11.45
C VAL A 150 0.54 5.57 -10.77
N GLN A 151 -0.12 6.12 -9.75
CA GLN A 151 -1.29 5.51 -9.13
C GLN A 151 -2.54 6.33 -9.46
N MET A 152 -3.58 5.68 -9.97
CA MET A 152 -4.78 6.36 -10.39
C MET A 152 -6.06 5.55 -10.12
N ARG A 153 -7.18 6.25 -9.97
CA ARG A 153 -8.51 5.65 -10.01
C ARG A 153 -9.03 5.62 -11.45
N ARG A 154 -10.09 4.82 -11.72
CA ARG A 154 -10.69 4.65 -13.06
C ARG A 154 -11.39 5.88 -13.62
N GLY A 155 -11.41 6.98 -12.89
CA GLY A 155 -12.02 8.26 -13.26
C GLY A 155 -12.53 9.01 -12.03
N THR A 156 -13.02 10.22 -12.22
CA THR A 156 -13.66 11.03 -11.17
C THR A 156 -14.99 10.42 -10.73
N ASP A 157 -15.77 9.93 -11.69
CA ASP A 157 -17.10 9.34 -11.53
C ASP A 157 -17.32 8.22 -12.55
N ASP A 158 -18.59 7.83 -12.79
CA ASP A 158 -18.96 6.73 -13.68
C ASP A 158 -19.36 7.20 -15.11
N SER A 159 -19.09 8.46 -15.46
CA SER A 159 -19.37 9.00 -16.78
C SER A 159 -18.39 8.49 -17.85
N ALA A 160 -18.83 8.52 -19.10
CA ALA A 160 -17.98 8.19 -20.25
C ALA A 160 -16.83 9.19 -20.41
N GLU A 161 -17.06 10.45 -20.08
CA GLU A 161 -16.06 11.52 -20.11
C GLU A 161 -14.97 11.30 -19.07
N ALA A 162 -15.34 10.86 -17.85
CA ALA A 162 -14.35 10.52 -16.81
C ALA A 162 -13.51 9.30 -17.21
N GLU A 163 -14.14 8.31 -17.86
CA GLU A 163 -13.40 7.16 -18.40
C GLU A 163 -12.50 7.57 -19.58
N ALA A 164 -12.94 8.43 -20.47
CA ALA A 164 -12.10 8.93 -21.57
C ALA A 164 -10.86 9.66 -21.04
N ARG A 165 -11.02 10.51 -20.03
CA ARG A 165 -9.89 11.18 -19.36
C ARG A 165 -8.93 10.20 -18.68
N PHE A 166 -9.45 9.12 -18.06
CA PHE A 166 -8.61 8.05 -17.52
C PHE A 166 -7.69 7.47 -18.61
N TRP A 167 -8.25 7.13 -19.78
CA TRP A 167 -7.44 6.60 -20.89
C TRP A 167 -6.42 7.60 -21.40
N THR A 168 -6.80 8.87 -21.57
CA THR A 168 -5.88 9.93 -21.95
C THR A 168 -4.68 10.02 -21.01
N ILE A 169 -4.91 9.99 -19.69
CA ILE A 169 -3.84 10.07 -18.70
C ILE A 169 -2.98 8.81 -18.70
N LEU A 170 -3.60 7.62 -18.73
CA LEU A 170 -2.86 6.36 -18.71
C LEU A 170 -1.98 6.20 -19.95
N GLU A 171 -2.54 6.38 -21.14
CA GLU A 171 -1.82 6.28 -22.42
C GLU A 171 -0.75 7.36 -22.53
N GLY A 172 -1.08 8.58 -22.11
CA GLY A 172 -0.15 9.69 -22.08
C GLY A 172 1.03 9.47 -21.13
N ALA A 173 0.82 8.86 -19.96
CA ALA A 173 1.87 8.49 -19.01
C ALA A 173 2.76 7.37 -19.59
N ILE A 174 2.17 6.36 -20.22
CA ILE A 174 2.91 5.28 -20.93
C ILE A 174 3.78 5.85 -22.02
N ALA A 175 3.23 6.70 -22.88
CA ALA A 175 3.95 7.32 -24.00
C ALA A 175 5.15 8.18 -23.56
N ARG A 176 5.09 8.73 -22.34
CA ARG A 176 6.16 9.52 -21.73
C ARG A 176 7.26 8.68 -21.08
N GLY A 177 7.05 7.39 -20.92
CA GLY A 177 8.05 6.47 -20.38
C GLY A 177 7.91 6.17 -18.89
N THR A 178 6.71 6.32 -18.30
CA THR A 178 6.46 5.72 -16.97
C THR A 178 6.66 4.21 -17.01
N THR A 179 7.08 3.63 -15.91
CA THR A 179 7.50 2.22 -15.85
C THR A 179 6.34 1.27 -15.54
N ALA A 180 5.33 1.74 -14.81
CA ALA A 180 4.14 0.98 -14.45
C ALA A 180 3.02 1.92 -14.02
N ALA A 181 1.80 1.38 -13.97
CA ALA A 181 0.66 2.07 -13.37
C ALA A 181 -0.06 1.18 -12.35
N THR A 182 -0.37 1.74 -11.18
CA THR A 182 -1.29 1.13 -10.22
C THR A 182 -2.70 1.67 -10.48
N VAL A 183 -3.65 0.78 -10.75
CA VAL A 183 -5.03 1.16 -11.03
C VAL A 183 -5.96 0.65 -9.93
N HIS A 184 -6.67 1.60 -9.30
CA HIS A 184 -7.76 1.28 -8.38
C HIS A 184 -9.11 1.43 -9.11
N PRO A 185 -9.88 0.35 -9.33
CA PRO A 185 -11.02 0.36 -10.24
C PRO A 185 -12.33 0.90 -9.63
N ARG A 186 -12.25 1.72 -8.57
CA ARG A 186 -13.33 2.61 -8.12
C ARG A 186 -13.12 4.01 -8.68
N SER A 187 -14.21 4.77 -8.91
CA SER A 187 -14.11 6.20 -9.19
C SER A 187 -13.77 7.00 -7.91
N VAL A 188 -13.43 8.28 -8.07
CA VAL A 188 -13.19 9.18 -6.94
C VAL A 188 -14.46 9.35 -6.11
N THR A 189 -15.60 9.61 -6.78
CA THR A 189 -16.91 9.80 -6.13
C THR A 189 -17.40 8.53 -5.42
N GLN A 190 -17.05 7.36 -5.93
CA GLN A 190 -17.39 6.08 -5.29
C GLN A 190 -16.66 5.90 -3.96
N LYS A 191 -15.52 6.56 -3.74
CA LYS A 191 -14.68 6.42 -2.54
C LYS A 191 -14.38 4.94 -2.24
N TYR A 192 -15.01 4.38 -1.20
CA TYR A 192 -14.90 2.99 -0.77
C TYR A 192 -16.25 2.26 -0.72
N VAL A 193 -17.31 2.89 -1.25
CA VAL A 193 -18.66 2.33 -1.22
C VAL A 193 -18.83 1.30 -2.34
N GLY A 194 -19.46 0.18 -2.01
CA GLY A 194 -19.68 -0.93 -2.94
C GLY A 194 -18.40 -1.66 -3.35
N PRO A 195 -18.49 -2.68 -4.20
CA PRO A 195 -17.35 -3.47 -4.62
C PRO A 195 -16.45 -2.73 -5.60
N SER A 196 -15.17 -3.07 -5.56
CA SER A 196 -14.16 -2.68 -6.54
C SER A 196 -14.45 -3.40 -7.88
N ARG A 197 -14.40 -2.68 -9.01
CA ARG A 197 -14.78 -3.22 -10.33
C ARG A 197 -13.60 -3.93 -11.03
N TRP A 198 -13.22 -5.10 -10.57
CA TRP A 198 -12.12 -5.88 -11.13
C TRP A 198 -12.18 -6.12 -12.65
N PRO A 199 -13.37 -6.29 -13.29
CA PRO A 199 -13.44 -6.37 -14.76
C PRO A 199 -12.83 -5.16 -15.48
N PHE A 200 -12.82 -3.98 -14.85
CA PHE A 200 -12.13 -2.82 -15.39
C PHE A 200 -10.62 -3.03 -15.46
N LEU A 201 -10.00 -3.63 -14.45
CA LEU A 201 -8.57 -3.98 -14.45
C LEU A 201 -8.22 -4.94 -15.60
N ALA A 202 -9.05 -5.96 -15.81
CA ALA A 202 -8.86 -6.89 -16.92
C ALA A 202 -8.94 -6.17 -18.29
N ARG A 203 -9.82 -5.17 -18.42
CA ARG A 203 -9.92 -4.34 -19.63
C ARG A 203 -8.66 -3.47 -19.80
N VAL A 204 -8.21 -2.84 -18.71
CA VAL A 204 -6.97 -2.04 -18.73
C VAL A 204 -5.78 -2.90 -19.15
N LYS A 205 -5.60 -4.06 -18.52
CA LYS A 205 -4.46 -4.93 -18.84
C LYS A 205 -4.47 -5.43 -20.28
N ARG A 206 -5.63 -5.81 -20.81
CA ARG A 206 -5.76 -6.19 -22.23
C ARG A 206 -5.43 -5.04 -23.19
N HIS A 207 -5.80 -3.82 -22.82
CA HIS A 207 -5.58 -2.63 -23.64
C HIS A 207 -4.10 -2.26 -23.73
N VAL A 208 -3.41 -2.23 -22.58
CA VAL A 208 -2.00 -1.80 -22.53
C VAL A 208 -0.98 -2.91 -22.84
N GLY A 209 -1.42 -4.15 -22.98
CA GLY A 209 -0.59 -5.29 -23.36
C GLY A 209 0.56 -5.55 -22.41
N ALA A 210 1.80 -5.36 -22.87
CA ALA A 210 3.01 -5.67 -22.12
C ALA A 210 3.33 -4.65 -21.00
N PHE A 211 2.72 -3.47 -21.00
CA PHE A 211 2.97 -2.46 -19.96
C PHE A 211 2.53 -2.97 -18.58
N PRO A 212 3.37 -2.85 -17.53
CA PRO A 212 3.06 -3.36 -16.20
C PRO A 212 1.90 -2.62 -15.54
N ILE A 213 0.85 -3.37 -15.17
CA ILE A 213 -0.28 -2.87 -14.39
C ILE A 213 -0.31 -3.58 -13.04
N LEU A 214 -0.40 -2.78 -11.97
CA LEU A 214 -0.70 -3.27 -10.64
C LEU A 214 -2.17 -3.00 -10.32
N GLY A 215 -2.89 -4.06 -9.95
CA GLY A 215 -4.28 -3.94 -9.51
C GLY A 215 -4.37 -3.54 -8.03
N SER A 216 -5.42 -2.85 -7.67
CA SER A 216 -5.73 -2.45 -6.30
C SER A 216 -7.23 -2.53 -6.04
N GLY A 217 -7.61 -2.54 -4.75
CA GLY A 217 -9.02 -2.50 -4.31
C GLY A 217 -9.60 -3.85 -3.92
N ASP A 218 -10.10 -3.90 -2.68
CA ASP A 218 -10.72 -5.06 -2.03
C ASP A 218 -9.83 -6.30 -1.92
N LEU A 219 -8.55 -6.06 -1.67
CA LEU A 219 -7.57 -7.09 -1.34
C LEU A 219 -7.44 -7.18 0.18
N PHE A 220 -8.31 -7.94 0.82
CA PHE A 220 -8.37 -8.10 2.27
C PHE A 220 -7.70 -9.38 2.76
N SER A 221 -7.61 -10.39 1.90
CA SER A 221 -7.04 -11.69 2.20
C SER A 221 -6.03 -12.11 1.12
N PRO A 222 -5.18 -13.12 1.38
CA PRO A 222 -4.30 -13.68 0.37
C PRO A 222 -5.06 -14.31 -0.79
N PHE A 223 -6.29 -14.78 -0.56
CA PHE A 223 -7.17 -15.34 -1.60
C PHE A 223 -7.63 -14.28 -2.58
N ASP A 224 -8.00 -13.06 -2.10
CA ASP A 224 -8.36 -11.95 -2.97
C ASP A 224 -7.20 -11.53 -3.86
N VAL A 225 -5.98 -11.54 -3.32
CA VAL A 225 -4.75 -11.23 -4.09
C VAL A 225 -4.58 -12.23 -5.23
N VAL A 226 -4.67 -13.53 -4.94
CA VAL A 226 -4.53 -14.58 -5.95
C VAL A 226 -5.68 -14.54 -6.95
N ALA A 227 -6.90 -14.26 -6.49
CA ALA A 227 -8.08 -14.10 -7.35
C ALA A 227 -7.91 -12.92 -8.32
N MET A 228 -7.50 -11.74 -7.83
CA MET A 228 -7.28 -10.57 -8.71
C MET A 228 -6.22 -10.86 -9.77
N LEU A 229 -5.08 -11.42 -9.40
CA LEU A 229 -4.02 -11.77 -10.37
C LEU A 229 -4.54 -12.72 -11.46
N ARG A 230 -5.35 -13.73 -11.07
CA ARG A 230 -5.89 -14.72 -11.98
C ARG A 230 -6.99 -14.17 -12.88
N GLU A 231 -7.95 -13.45 -12.30
CA GLU A 231 -9.16 -13.00 -13.01
C GLU A 231 -8.90 -11.80 -13.91
N THR A 232 -7.96 -10.93 -13.52
CA THR A 232 -7.72 -9.70 -14.26
C THR A 232 -6.49 -9.73 -15.16
N GLY A 233 -5.55 -10.66 -14.90
CA GLY A 233 -4.31 -10.76 -15.64
C GLY A 233 -3.31 -9.63 -15.39
N VAL A 234 -3.50 -8.80 -14.37
CA VAL A 234 -2.54 -7.75 -13.98
C VAL A 234 -1.20 -8.35 -13.58
N ASP A 235 -0.12 -7.59 -13.74
CA ASP A 235 1.26 -8.07 -13.51
C ASP A 235 1.61 -8.14 -12.02
N GLY A 236 0.90 -7.38 -11.20
CA GLY A 236 1.05 -7.36 -9.75
C GLY A 236 -0.14 -6.69 -9.08
N VAL A 237 -0.10 -6.61 -7.76
CA VAL A 237 -1.13 -5.95 -6.96
C VAL A 237 -0.54 -5.09 -5.86
N THR A 238 -1.27 -4.06 -5.44
CA THR A 238 -0.93 -3.27 -4.26
C THR A 238 -1.91 -3.57 -3.13
N VAL A 239 -1.40 -4.19 -2.06
CA VAL A 239 -2.18 -4.54 -0.87
C VAL A 239 -2.18 -3.36 0.08
N ALA A 240 -3.36 -2.77 0.29
CA ALA A 240 -3.55 -1.64 1.18
C ALA A 240 -4.12 -2.09 2.53
N ARG A 241 -5.42 -1.99 2.73
CA ARG A 241 -6.08 -2.30 4.00
C ARG A 241 -5.89 -3.74 4.48
N GLY A 242 -5.70 -4.69 3.55
CA GLY A 242 -5.50 -6.10 3.88
C GLY A 242 -4.16 -6.43 4.54
N CYS A 243 -3.17 -5.52 4.50
CA CYS A 243 -1.92 -5.71 5.24
C CYS A 243 -1.86 -4.93 6.58
N ILE A 244 -2.86 -4.09 6.90
CA ILE A 244 -2.93 -3.42 8.19
C ILE A 244 -3.34 -4.43 9.27
N GLY A 245 -2.44 -4.72 10.20
CA GLY A 245 -2.64 -5.76 11.22
C GLY A 245 -2.47 -7.20 10.71
N ASN A 246 -2.16 -7.37 9.41
CA ASN A 246 -1.83 -8.65 8.82
C ASN A 246 -0.60 -8.55 7.90
N PRO A 247 0.59 -8.34 8.42
CA PRO A 247 1.81 -8.34 7.61
C PRO A 247 2.10 -9.70 6.98
N PHE A 248 1.51 -10.77 7.51
CA PHE A 248 1.67 -12.15 7.05
C PHE A 248 1.05 -12.41 5.67
N VAL A 249 0.20 -11.50 5.17
CA VAL A 249 -0.48 -11.65 3.88
C VAL A 249 0.51 -11.90 2.74
N PHE A 250 1.70 -11.31 2.78
CA PHE A 250 2.71 -11.50 1.73
C PHE A 250 3.26 -12.94 1.71
N ALA A 251 3.61 -13.49 2.87
CA ALA A 251 4.03 -14.89 2.99
C ALA A 251 2.88 -15.86 2.63
N GLN A 252 1.65 -15.52 2.99
CA GLN A 252 0.45 -16.31 2.66
C GLN A 252 0.21 -16.32 1.14
N VAL A 253 0.32 -15.17 0.47
CA VAL A 253 0.23 -15.08 -1.00
C VAL A 253 1.32 -15.91 -1.67
N ALA A 254 2.56 -15.80 -1.19
CA ALA A 254 3.67 -16.59 -1.71
C ALA A 254 3.43 -18.10 -1.57
N ALA A 255 2.85 -18.54 -0.45
CA ALA A 255 2.46 -19.94 -0.25
C ALA A 255 1.41 -20.39 -1.27
N LEU A 256 0.31 -19.61 -1.42
CA LEU A 256 -0.77 -19.94 -2.36
C LEU A 256 -0.29 -19.97 -3.82
N LEU A 257 0.55 -19.03 -4.23
CA LEU A 257 1.12 -19.01 -5.58
C LEU A 257 2.06 -20.21 -5.84
N ALA A 258 2.70 -20.72 -4.77
CA ALA A 258 3.51 -21.93 -4.83
C ALA A 258 2.69 -23.24 -4.67
N GLY A 259 1.36 -23.17 -4.68
CA GLY A 259 0.47 -24.33 -4.50
C GLY A 259 0.48 -24.92 -3.09
N ARG A 260 0.95 -24.16 -2.10
CA ARG A 260 0.96 -24.55 -0.68
C ARG A 260 -0.17 -23.84 0.07
N PRO A 261 -0.67 -24.41 1.17
CA PRO A 261 -1.68 -23.74 1.98
C PRO A 261 -1.14 -22.44 2.60
N ALA A 262 -1.99 -21.40 2.64
CA ALA A 262 -1.74 -20.23 3.47
C ALA A 262 -1.95 -20.61 4.94
N LEU A 263 -1.07 -20.13 5.82
CA LEU A 263 -1.19 -20.42 7.25
C LEU A 263 -1.73 -19.21 8.02
N ARG A 264 -2.61 -19.48 8.97
CA ARG A 264 -3.06 -18.48 9.94
C ARG A 264 -1.91 -18.19 10.90
N PRO A 265 -1.58 -16.91 11.18
CA PRO A 265 -0.54 -16.58 12.14
C PRO A 265 -0.94 -17.00 13.56
N THR A 266 0.00 -17.57 14.31
CA THR A 266 -0.18 -17.89 15.72
C THR A 266 -0.20 -16.62 16.58
N ALA A 267 -0.69 -16.71 17.82
CA ALA A 267 -0.63 -15.62 18.78
C ALA A 267 0.82 -15.17 19.03
N ALA A 268 1.74 -16.11 19.13
CA ALA A 268 3.17 -15.83 19.26
C ALA A 268 3.74 -15.04 18.08
N MET A 269 3.36 -15.38 16.84
CA MET A 269 3.76 -14.65 15.64
C MET A 269 3.21 -13.22 15.64
N GLN A 270 1.94 -13.05 16.00
CA GLN A 270 1.29 -11.73 16.07
C GLN A 270 1.94 -10.86 17.16
N ARG A 271 2.22 -11.43 18.32
CA ARG A 271 2.96 -10.77 19.42
C ARG A 271 4.33 -10.30 18.96
N ALA A 272 5.11 -11.20 18.35
CA ALA A 272 6.44 -10.86 17.87
C ALA A 272 6.43 -9.73 16.83
N ALA A 273 5.48 -9.76 15.87
CA ALA A 273 5.34 -8.72 14.87
C ALA A 273 4.97 -7.35 15.48
N LEU A 274 4.09 -7.33 16.49
CA LEU A 274 3.72 -6.08 17.19
C LEU A 274 4.87 -5.53 18.03
N LEU A 275 5.62 -6.39 18.72
CA LEU A 275 6.79 -5.96 19.48
C LEU A 275 7.91 -5.43 18.57
N GLN A 276 8.11 -6.05 17.40
CA GLN A 276 9.00 -5.53 16.37
C GLN A 276 8.53 -4.16 15.86
N HIS A 277 7.23 -4.01 15.59
CA HIS A 277 6.64 -2.75 15.16
C HIS A 277 6.94 -1.64 16.19
N TRP A 278 6.72 -1.92 17.48
CA TRP A 278 7.01 -0.99 18.57
C TRP A 278 8.49 -0.61 18.62
N ALA A 279 9.38 -1.59 18.55
CA ALA A 279 10.82 -1.37 18.61
C ALA A 279 11.34 -0.45 17.49
N VAL A 280 10.74 -0.51 16.31
CA VAL A 280 11.08 0.38 15.17
C VAL A 280 10.36 1.74 15.29
N ALA A 281 9.10 1.75 15.72
CA ALA A 281 8.32 2.98 15.79
C ALA A 281 8.84 3.98 16.85
N VAL A 282 9.32 3.50 17.99
CA VAL A 282 9.80 4.37 19.08
C VAL A 282 10.95 5.30 18.63
N PRO A 283 12.06 4.81 18.09
CA PRO A 283 13.10 5.69 17.57
C PRO A 283 12.66 6.51 16.35
N TYR A 284 11.81 5.95 15.48
CA TYR A 284 11.30 6.67 14.30
C TYR A 284 10.43 7.89 14.66
N HIS A 285 9.55 7.77 15.65
CA HIS A 285 8.73 8.88 16.15
C HIS A 285 9.42 9.74 17.20
N GLY A 286 10.55 9.26 17.78
CA GLY A 286 11.42 9.96 18.71
C GLY A 286 11.27 9.55 20.16
N ASP A 287 10.11 9.09 20.59
CA ASP A 287 9.87 8.53 21.93
C ASP A 287 8.59 7.67 21.94
N GLU A 288 8.40 6.92 23.03
CA GLU A 288 7.25 6.02 23.21
C GLU A 288 5.89 6.73 23.20
N ARG A 289 5.78 7.94 23.76
CA ARG A 289 4.54 8.70 23.81
C ARG A 289 4.10 9.13 22.42
N ARG A 290 5.04 9.48 21.55
CA ARG A 290 4.76 9.84 20.15
C ARG A 290 4.51 8.61 19.28
N ALA A 291 5.18 7.49 19.55
CA ALA A 291 4.98 6.25 18.83
C ALA A 291 3.62 5.60 19.12
N LEU A 292 3.15 5.69 20.38
CA LEU A 292 1.96 4.99 20.85
C LEU A 292 0.71 5.19 19.97
N PRO A 293 0.30 6.42 19.57
CA PRO A 293 -0.89 6.62 18.74
C PRO A 293 -0.81 5.84 17.42
N HIS A 294 0.35 5.79 16.80
CA HIS A 294 0.60 5.10 15.53
C HIS A 294 0.53 3.59 15.72
N VAL A 295 1.30 3.03 16.64
CA VAL A 295 1.36 1.57 16.83
C VAL A 295 0.07 1.02 17.43
N ARG A 296 -0.62 1.78 18.29
CA ARG A 296 -1.93 1.40 18.83
C ARG A 296 -2.97 1.16 17.75
N MET A 297 -3.00 1.99 16.70
CA MET A 297 -3.90 1.77 15.57
C MET A 297 -3.64 0.41 14.89
N HIS A 298 -2.37 0.05 14.72
CA HIS A 298 -1.99 -1.26 14.22
C HIS A 298 -2.38 -2.38 15.17
N ALA A 299 -2.07 -2.26 16.46
CA ALA A 299 -2.39 -3.28 17.46
C ALA A 299 -3.88 -3.64 17.46
N ILE A 300 -4.76 -2.63 17.41
CA ILE A 300 -6.21 -2.84 17.32
C ILE A 300 -6.60 -3.63 16.05
N LYS A 301 -5.90 -3.41 14.94
CA LYS A 301 -6.13 -4.16 13.69
C LYS A 301 -5.62 -5.60 13.77
N TYR A 302 -4.50 -5.85 14.45
CA TYR A 302 -4.04 -7.22 14.75
C TYR A 302 -5.09 -8.00 15.54
N GLY A 303 -5.80 -7.35 16.46
CA GLY A 303 -6.87 -7.97 17.22
C GLY A 303 -7.98 -8.57 16.37
N GLN A 304 -8.18 -8.13 15.12
CA GLN A 304 -9.18 -8.71 14.20
C GLN A 304 -8.81 -10.15 13.78
N TYR A 305 -7.55 -10.49 13.82
CA TYR A 305 -7.03 -11.82 13.48
C TYR A 305 -6.84 -12.72 14.70
N HIS A 306 -7.17 -12.22 15.88
CA HIS A 306 -7.14 -12.97 17.13
C HIS A 306 -8.24 -14.04 17.17
N ARG A 307 -8.05 -15.12 17.93
CA ARG A 307 -9.06 -16.17 18.11
C ARG A 307 -10.38 -15.62 18.71
N GLU A 308 -10.26 -14.62 19.58
CA GLU A 308 -11.36 -13.90 20.21
C GLU A 308 -11.29 -12.41 19.81
N PRO A 309 -11.73 -12.03 18.59
CA PRO A 309 -11.42 -10.72 18.03
C PRO A 309 -12.12 -9.55 18.76
N VAL A 310 -13.30 -9.77 19.28
CA VAL A 310 -14.04 -8.76 20.05
C VAL A 310 -13.31 -8.47 21.38
N TRP A 311 -12.98 -9.52 22.13
CA TRP A 311 -12.25 -9.39 23.39
C TRP A 311 -10.87 -8.74 23.17
N ALA A 312 -10.12 -9.20 22.19
CA ALA A 312 -8.79 -8.66 21.87
C ALA A 312 -8.87 -7.16 21.53
N ARG A 313 -9.84 -6.77 20.71
CA ARG A 313 -10.07 -5.36 20.38
C ARG A 313 -10.39 -4.55 21.64
N ASP A 314 -11.31 -5.03 22.47
CA ASP A 314 -11.76 -4.31 23.68
C ASP A 314 -10.60 -4.15 24.67
N ARG A 315 -9.70 -5.11 24.76
CA ARG A 315 -8.47 -4.99 25.54
C ARG A 315 -7.50 -3.96 24.94
N LEU A 316 -7.21 -4.05 23.65
CA LEU A 316 -6.23 -3.19 22.99
C LEU A 316 -6.66 -1.71 22.93
N VAL A 317 -7.96 -1.41 22.89
CA VAL A 317 -8.45 -0.02 22.94
C VAL A 317 -8.27 0.64 24.31
N THR A 318 -8.03 -0.13 25.37
CA THR A 318 -7.74 0.43 26.72
C THR A 318 -6.33 1.00 26.85
N MET A 319 -5.46 0.76 25.88
CA MET A 319 -4.06 1.25 25.86
C MET A 319 -4.03 2.78 25.86
N ARG A 320 -3.80 3.39 27.02
CA ARG A 320 -3.81 4.86 27.22
C ARG A 320 -2.42 5.45 27.37
N GLY A 321 -1.45 4.65 27.78
CA GLY A 321 -0.05 5.06 27.99
C GLY A 321 0.92 4.04 27.41
N PRO A 322 2.16 4.47 27.09
CA PRO A 322 3.16 3.60 26.47
C PRO A 322 3.57 2.42 27.37
N GLU A 323 3.51 2.60 28.69
CA GLU A 323 3.78 1.57 29.69
C GLU A 323 2.82 0.36 29.61
N LEU A 324 1.66 0.56 28.99
CA LEU A 324 0.67 -0.50 28.78
C LEU A 324 0.87 -1.27 27.49
N PHE A 325 1.73 -0.80 26.58
CA PHE A 325 1.85 -1.43 25.25
C PHE A 325 2.32 -2.89 25.36
N VAL A 326 3.49 -3.11 25.93
CA VAL A 326 4.05 -4.46 26.05
C VAL A 326 3.18 -5.38 26.89
N PRO A 327 2.72 -4.99 28.11
CA PRO A 327 1.84 -5.85 28.92
C PRO A 327 0.54 -6.25 28.20
N LEU A 328 -0.12 -5.33 27.51
CA LEU A 328 -1.36 -5.64 26.80
C LEU A 328 -1.11 -6.52 25.56
N VAL A 329 -0.02 -6.33 24.85
CA VAL A 329 0.35 -7.19 23.72
C VAL A 329 0.66 -8.60 24.19
N GLU A 330 1.38 -8.75 25.30
CA GLU A 330 1.67 -10.07 25.91
C GLU A 330 0.43 -10.75 26.45
N GLU A 331 -0.50 -10.00 27.08
CA GLU A 331 -1.78 -10.53 27.56
C GLU A 331 -2.67 -11.00 26.41
N VAL A 332 -2.86 -10.13 25.40
CA VAL A 332 -3.80 -10.39 24.30
C VAL A 332 -3.30 -11.51 23.40
N PHE A 333 -2.02 -11.53 23.09
CA PHE A 333 -1.43 -12.54 22.22
C PHE A 333 -0.63 -13.59 23.00
N ALA A 334 -1.11 -13.96 24.18
CA ALA A 334 -0.52 -15.00 25.01
C ALA A 334 -0.66 -16.40 24.36
N ASP A 335 0.29 -17.29 24.63
CA ASP A 335 0.34 -18.65 24.02
C ASP A 335 -0.89 -19.51 24.38
N ARG A 336 -1.62 -19.18 25.47
CA ARG A 336 -2.89 -19.83 25.81
C ARG A 336 -3.99 -19.72 24.77
N PHE A 337 -3.89 -18.79 23.81
CA PHE A 337 -4.89 -18.60 22.76
C PHE A 337 -4.66 -19.49 21.54
N ASP A 338 -3.52 -20.13 21.43
CA ASP A 338 -3.25 -21.18 20.45
C ASP A 338 -2.29 -22.22 21.05
N ASP A 339 -2.20 -23.36 20.36
CA ASP A 339 -1.30 -24.46 20.71
C ASP A 339 0.11 -24.30 20.09
N GLY A 340 0.42 -23.11 19.58
CA GLY A 340 1.67 -22.81 18.86
C GLY A 340 1.73 -23.44 17.45
N VAL A 341 0.68 -24.14 17.01
CA VAL A 341 0.60 -24.79 15.71
C VAL A 341 -0.11 -23.87 14.72
N ALA A 342 0.61 -23.45 13.69
CA ALA A 342 0.03 -22.69 12.59
C ALA A 342 -0.97 -23.58 11.81
N ARG A 343 -2.21 -23.13 11.72
CA ARG A 343 -3.29 -23.83 11.01
C ARG A 343 -3.48 -23.26 9.62
N GLU A 344 -4.00 -24.10 8.72
CA GLU A 344 -4.38 -23.64 7.40
C GLU A 344 -5.44 -22.52 7.48
N LEU A 345 -5.20 -21.44 6.76
CA LEU A 345 -6.18 -20.35 6.56
C LEU A 345 -7.09 -20.76 5.39
N ARG A 346 -8.39 -20.74 5.62
CA ARG A 346 -9.39 -21.01 4.58
C ARG A 346 -10.03 -19.70 4.12
N PRO A 347 -10.61 -19.66 2.90
CA PRO A 347 -11.29 -18.47 2.39
C PRO A 347 -12.39 -17.94 3.32
N GLU A 348 -13.16 -18.82 3.96
CA GLU A 348 -14.22 -18.49 4.92
C GLU A 348 -13.69 -17.91 6.23
N ASP A 349 -12.45 -18.18 6.59
CA ASP A 349 -11.78 -17.65 7.80
C ASP A 349 -11.12 -16.30 7.55
N ALA A 350 -11.13 -15.83 6.31
CA ALA A 350 -10.48 -14.57 5.95
C ALA A 350 -11.23 -13.38 6.56
N VAL A 351 -10.50 -12.57 7.31
CA VAL A 351 -11.07 -11.35 7.92
C VAL A 351 -11.24 -10.29 6.85
N VAL A 352 -12.49 -9.90 6.59
CA VAL A 352 -12.79 -8.69 5.84
C VAL A 352 -12.86 -7.55 6.84
N PRO A 353 -11.88 -6.61 6.86
CA PRO A 353 -11.93 -5.48 7.77
C PRO A 353 -13.24 -4.72 7.57
N ALA A 354 -13.99 -4.49 8.65
CA ALA A 354 -15.16 -3.64 8.58
C ALA A 354 -14.77 -2.33 7.87
N LEU A 355 -15.60 -1.92 6.91
CA LEU A 355 -15.47 -0.65 6.19
C LEU A 355 -15.60 0.50 7.21
N GLN A 356 -14.58 0.70 8.03
CA GLN A 356 -14.44 1.95 8.74
C GLN A 356 -14.07 2.97 7.65
N SER A 357 -15.04 3.85 7.42
CA SER A 357 -14.81 5.07 6.67
C SER A 357 -13.43 5.62 7.05
N CYS A 358 -12.52 5.77 6.07
CA CYS A 358 -11.51 6.81 6.16
C CYS A 358 -12.30 8.12 6.16
N THR A 359 -12.92 8.41 7.30
CA THR A 359 -13.56 9.68 7.56
C THR A 359 -12.49 10.61 8.06
N GLU A 360 -12.23 11.62 7.23
CA GLU A 360 -11.63 12.93 7.52
C GLU A 360 -10.15 12.98 7.81
#